data_33b3af12b8baea9d93cf653e4a784feb
#
_entry.id   33b3af12b8baea9d93cf653e4a784feb
#
_cell.length_a   1.000
_cell.length_b   1.000
_cell.length_c   1.000
_cell.angle_alpha   90.00
_cell.angle_beta   90.00
_cell.angle_gamma   90.00
#
_symmetry.space_group_name_H-M   'P 1'
#
loop_
_entity.id
_entity.type
_entity.pdbx_description
1 polymer ?
#
loop_
_entity_poly.entity_id
_entity_poly.type
_entity_poly.pdbx_seq_one_letter_code
_entity_poly.pdbx_strand_id
1 'polypeptide(L)'
;MTDQFLRFHVNQGIFAVSIAKVDKVIRTRQIKKIKKSPRYVVGTTKIEAGKILVINLRRIFNFGDDSESTLAIMADLNGKKVAFQVDKIDGVFRYQEISKPPPGVKTPRFYTGIIVDNEQIIQIVEFSKIFAKKEQTVLSRILKEAE
;
A
#
# COMPACT_ATOMS: atom_id res chain seq x y z
N MET A 1 11.34 10.30 17.23
CA MET A 1 11.05 9.67 15.94
C MET A 1 10.45 8.30 16.15
N THR A 2 9.35 8.03 15.47
CA THR A 2 8.73 6.73 15.55
C THR A 2 9.45 5.76 14.63
N ASP A 3 9.97 4.73 15.22
CA ASP A 3 10.57 3.60 14.54
C ASP A 3 9.62 2.40 14.56
N GLN A 4 8.33 2.68 14.64
CA GLN A 4 7.28 1.65 14.62
C GLN A 4 6.73 1.47 13.21
N PHE A 5 6.62 0.22 12.81
CA PHE A 5 6.19 -0.15 11.46
C PHE A 5 5.11 -1.20 11.53
N LEU A 6 4.15 -1.08 10.63
CA LEU A 6 3.20 -2.16 10.35
C LEU A 6 3.86 -3.09 9.35
N ARG A 7 4.06 -4.35 9.73
CA ARG A 7 4.69 -5.34 8.86
C ARG A 7 3.62 -6.18 8.18
N PHE A 8 3.78 -6.33 6.86
CA PHE A 8 2.80 -7.04 6.05
C PHE A 8 3.47 -7.84 4.94
N HIS A 9 2.72 -8.74 4.35
CA HIS A 9 3.20 -9.59 3.25
C HIS A 9 2.40 -9.33 1.99
N VAL A 10 3.11 -9.28 0.88
CA VAL A 10 2.52 -9.30 -0.46
C VAL A 10 3.27 -10.36 -1.24
N ASN A 11 2.57 -11.41 -1.67
CA ASN A 11 3.17 -12.58 -2.27
C ASN A 11 4.22 -13.17 -1.29
N GLN A 12 5.45 -13.37 -1.72
CA GLN A 12 6.51 -13.88 -0.86
C GLN A 12 7.35 -12.79 -0.21
N GLY A 13 7.07 -11.54 -0.53
CA GLY A 13 7.81 -10.42 0.03
C GLY A 13 7.30 -9.97 1.38
N ILE A 14 8.22 -9.50 2.22
CA ILE A 14 7.91 -8.92 3.52
C ILE A 14 8.16 -7.42 3.43
N PHE A 15 7.18 -6.65 3.84
CA PHE A 15 7.20 -5.20 3.71
C PHE A 15 6.84 -4.54 5.04
N ALA A 16 7.22 -3.28 5.17
CA ALA A 16 6.88 -2.48 6.34
C ALA A 16 6.52 -1.07 5.91
N VAL A 17 5.54 -0.49 6.58
CA VAL A 17 5.15 0.89 6.39
C VAL A 17 5.12 1.58 7.76
N SER A 18 5.60 2.82 7.82
CA SER A 18 5.58 3.58 9.08
C SER A 18 4.16 3.64 9.63
N ILE A 19 4.01 3.33 10.92
CA ILE A 19 2.68 3.34 11.54
C ILE A 19 2.04 4.74 11.50
N ALA A 20 2.87 5.78 11.45
CA ALA A 20 2.39 7.16 11.34
C ALA A 20 1.67 7.42 10.01
N LYS A 21 1.90 6.59 8.99
CA LYS A 21 1.29 6.73 7.67
C LYS A 21 0.07 5.82 7.48
N VAL A 22 -0.24 5.00 8.46
CA VAL A 22 -1.37 4.06 8.40
C VAL A 22 -2.55 4.67 9.16
N ASP A 23 -3.69 4.67 8.50
CA ASP A 23 -4.93 5.11 9.14
C ASP A 23 -5.53 3.95 9.95
N LYS A 24 -5.78 2.85 9.28
CA LYS A 24 -6.25 1.61 9.93
C LYS A 24 -6.18 0.44 8.96
N VAL A 25 -6.35 -0.75 9.49
CA VAL A 25 -6.48 -1.98 8.70
C VAL A 25 -7.97 -2.29 8.56
N ILE A 26 -8.40 -2.61 7.36
CA ILE A 26 -9.81 -2.90 7.08
C ILE A 26 -9.95 -4.19 6.28
N ARG A 27 -11.17 -4.70 6.23
CA ARG A 27 -11.58 -5.76 5.30
C ARG A 27 -12.36 -5.11 4.16
N THR A 28 -11.92 -5.40 2.92
CA THR A 28 -12.60 -4.89 1.73
C THR A 28 -13.57 -5.95 1.24
N ARG A 29 -14.81 -5.92 1.70
CA ARG A 29 -15.78 -6.98 1.38
C ARG A 29 -16.62 -6.62 0.22
N GLN A 30 -17.13 -5.74 -0.16
CA GLN A 30 -17.99 -5.46 -1.30
C GLN A 30 -17.33 -4.42 -2.19
N ILE A 31 -16.48 -4.91 -3.08
CA ILE A 31 -15.76 -4.02 -3.98
C ILE A 31 -16.54 -3.87 -5.27
N LYS A 32 -16.87 -2.64 -5.61
CA LYS A 32 -17.53 -2.31 -6.86
C LYS A 32 -16.46 -1.97 -7.90
N LYS A 33 -16.42 -2.73 -8.97
CA LYS A 33 -15.45 -2.50 -10.04
C LYS A 33 -15.72 -1.21 -10.78
N ILE A 34 -14.64 -0.57 -11.23
CA ILE A 34 -14.71 0.68 -12.00
C ILE A 34 -14.28 0.36 -13.43
N LYS A 35 -15.09 0.78 -14.41
CA LYS A 35 -14.73 0.66 -15.81
C LYS A 35 -13.66 1.70 -16.15
N LYS A 36 -12.73 1.31 -17.06
CA LYS A 36 -11.68 2.21 -17.55
C LYS A 36 -10.81 2.78 -16.44
N SER A 37 -10.31 1.90 -15.59
CA SER A 37 -9.37 2.28 -14.53
C SER A 37 -8.03 1.60 -14.76
N PRO A 38 -6.94 2.14 -14.17
CA PRO A 38 -5.65 1.47 -14.22
C PRO A 38 -5.74 0.05 -13.66
N ARG A 39 -4.87 -0.82 -14.13
CA ARG A 39 -4.86 -2.24 -13.76
C ARG A 39 -4.78 -2.46 -12.24
N TYR A 40 -4.03 -1.61 -11.54
CA TYR A 40 -3.86 -1.76 -10.08
C TYR A 40 -5.10 -1.34 -9.27
N VAL A 41 -6.06 -0.65 -9.89
CA VAL A 41 -7.30 -0.28 -9.22
C VAL A 41 -8.26 -1.46 -9.25
N VAL A 42 -8.62 -1.97 -8.07
CA VAL A 42 -9.59 -3.06 -7.95
C VAL A 42 -11.01 -2.53 -8.08
N GLY A 43 -11.26 -1.37 -7.48
CA GLY A 43 -12.58 -0.76 -7.48
C GLY A 43 -12.74 0.19 -6.30
N THR A 44 -13.96 0.31 -5.82
CA THR A 44 -14.29 1.11 -4.64
C THR A 44 -14.97 0.25 -3.60
N THR A 45 -14.82 0.63 -2.34
CA THR A 45 -15.57 0.02 -1.25
C THR A 45 -16.10 1.13 -0.35
N LYS A 46 -17.20 0.83 0.36
CA LYS A 46 -17.80 1.79 1.27
C LYS A 46 -17.20 1.65 2.66
N ILE A 47 -16.87 2.78 3.25
CA ILE A 47 -16.50 2.91 4.66
C ILE A 47 -17.44 3.93 5.29
N GLU A 48 -17.35 4.13 6.61
CA GLU A 48 -18.24 5.10 7.29
C GLU A 48 -18.15 6.50 6.68
N ALA A 49 -16.96 6.93 6.31
CA ALA A 49 -16.71 8.27 5.78
C ALA A 49 -17.07 8.40 4.29
N GLY A 50 -17.51 7.33 3.63
CA GLY A 50 -17.86 7.36 2.20
C GLY A 50 -17.19 6.26 1.41
N LYS A 51 -16.97 6.51 0.13
CA LYS A 51 -16.31 5.54 -0.75
C LYS A 51 -14.82 5.79 -0.82
N ILE A 52 -14.04 4.73 -0.84
CA ILE A 52 -12.59 4.82 -1.05
C ILE A 52 -12.18 3.88 -2.19
N LEU A 53 -11.06 4.25 -2.84
CA LEU A 53 -10.44 3.38 -3.84
C LEU A 53 -9.74 2.22 -3.18
N VAL A 54 -9.80 1.07 -3.82
CA VAL A 54 -9.08 -0.14 -3.41
C VAL A 54 -8.01 -0.42 -4.46
N ILE A 55 -6.76 -0.44 -4.02
CA ILE A 55 -5.58 -0.67 -4.86
C ILE A 55 -4.99 -2.02 -4.49
N ASN A 56 -4.62 -2.81 -5.48
CA ASN A 56 -3.98 -4.10 -5.25
C ASN A 56 -2.46 -3.93 -5.32
N LEU A 57 -1.78 -4.13 -4.19
CA LEU A 57 -0.33 -4.00 -4.14
C LEU A 57 0.39 -5.07 -4.94
N ARG A 58 -0.20 -6.25 -5.12
CA ARG A 58 0.39 -7.28 -5.99
C ARG A 58 0.60 -6.75 -7.41
N ARG A 59 -0.36 -5.99 -7.90
CA ARG A 59 -0.27 -5.40 -9.23
C ARG A 59 0.72 -4.25 -9.29
N ILE A 60 0.82 -3.46 -8.22
CA ILE A 60 1.83 -2.40 -8.12
C ILE A 60 3.23 -2.99 -8.12
N PHE A 61 3.43 -4.09 -7.38
CA PHE A 61 4.74 -4.73 -7.24
C PHE A 61 5.04 -5.74 -8.35
N ASN A 62 4.13 -5.92 -9.30
CA ASN A 62 4.27 -6.85 -10.43
C ASN A 62 4.43 -8.32 -10.03
N PHE A 63 3.63 -8.75 -9.07
CA PHE A 63 3.62 -10.16 -8.66
C PHE A 63 2.59 -10.98 -9.44
N GLY A 64 2.16 -10.62 -10.55
CA GLY A 64 1.35 -11.43 -11.45
C GLY A 64 -0.06 -11.76 -10.96
N ASP A 65 -0.20 -12.77 -10.14
CA ASP A 65 -1.51 -13.29 -9.73
C ASP A 65 -2.16 -12.49 -8.62
N ASP A 66 -3.50 -12.44 -8.64
CA ASP A 66 -4.26 -11.78 -7.58
C ASP A 66 -4.41 -12.71 -6.37
N SER A 67 -4.45 -12.11 -5.19
CA SER A 67 -4.75 -12.80 -3.95
C SER A 67 -6.26 -12.78 -3.70
N GLU A 68 -6.76 -13.79 -2.99
CA GLU A 68 -8.13 -13.79 -2.51
C GLU A 68 -8.27 -13.01 -1.20
N SER A 69 -7.18 -12.43 -0.70
CA SER A 69 -7.20 -11.70 0.55
C SER A 69 -8.09 -10.45 0.45
N THR A 70 -8.86 -10.22 1.51
CA THR A 70 -9.67 -9.01 1.64
C THR A 70 -9.03 -8.00 2.58
N LEU A 71 -7.86 -8.31 3.12
CA LEU A 71 -7.14 -7.39 4.01
C LEU A 71 -6.59 -6.20 3.24
N ALA A 72 -6.74 -5.02 3.82
CA ALA A 72 -6.20 -3.81 3.22
C ALA A 72 -5.73 -2.84 4.30
N ILE A 73 -4.68 -2.10 3.95
CA ILE A 73 -4.16 -1.03 4.79
C ILE A 73 -4.70 0.29 4.24
N MET A 74 -5.45 0.99 5.06
CA MET A 74 -5.99 2.30 4.68
C MET A 74 -4.98 3.37 5.04
N ALA A 75 -4.63 4.19 4.07
CA ALA A 75 -3.66 5.25 4.23
C ALA A 75 -4.12 6.52 3.53
N ASP A 76 -3.54 7.63 3.95
CA ASP A 76 -3.85 8.94 3.38
C ASP A 76 -2.83 9.28 2.30
N LEU A 77 -3.31 9.58 1.11
CA LEU A 77 -2.47 10.06 0.00
C LEU A 77 -2.79 11.54 -0.24
N ASN A 78 -2.09 12.41 0.48
CA ASN A 78 -2.25 13.86 0.30
C ASN A 78 -3.71 14.32 0.44
N GLY A 79 -4.36 13.88 1.51
CA GLY A 79 -5.73 14.24 1.82
C GLY A 79 -6.79 13.27 1.31
N LYS A 80 -6.39 12.24 0.57
CA LYS A 80 -7.33 11.24 0.05
C LYS A 80 -7.04 9.86 0.61
N LYS A 81 -8.07 9.22 1.15
CA LYS A 81 -7.94 7.88 1.71
C LYS A 81 -7.97 6.84 0.61
N VAL A 82 -7.05 5.88 0.71
CA VAL A 82 -6.94 4.77 -0.24
C VAL A 82 -6.70 3.50 0.56
N ALA A 83 -7.29 2.40 0.14
CA ALA A 83 -7.07 1.09 0.75
C ALA A 83 -6.15 0.26 -0.15
N PHE A 84 -5.01 -0.16 0.40
CA PHE A 84 -4.04 -1.00 -0.30
C PHE A 84 -4.21 -2.44 0.14
N GLN A 85 -4.64 -3.29 -0.78
CA GLN A 85 -4.81 -4.72 -0.49
C GLN A 85 -3.46 -5.40 -0.30
N VAL A 86 -3.37 -6.19 0.76
CA VAL A 86 -2.19 -6.97 1.11
C VAL A 86 -2.61 -8.41 1.38
N ASP A 87 -1.64 -9.32 1.41
CA ASP A 87 -1.97 -10.73 1.61
C ASP A 87 -2.12 -11.08 3.09
N LYS A 88 -1.25 -10.52 3.94
CA LYS A 88 -1.19 -10.85 5.35
C LYS A 88 -0.63 -9.67 6.12
N ILE A 89 -1.06 -9.53 7.36
CA ILE A 89 -0.52 -8.51 8.27
C ILE A 89 0.02 -9.22 9.51
N ASP A 90 1.29 -8.93 9.82
CA ASP A 90 1.95 -9.51 10.99
C ASP A 90 1.69 -8.72 12.27
N GLY A 91 1.54 -7.40 12.16
CA GLY A 91 1.38 -6.52 13.30
C GLY A 91 2.35 -5.37 13.28
N VAL A 92 2.48 -4.71 14.43
CA VAL A 92 3.35 -3.54 14.59
C VAL A 92 4.64 -3.96 15.29
N PHE A 93 5.77 -3.57 14.71
CA PHE A 93 7.10 -3.89 15.20
C PHE A 93 7.94 -2.63 15.33
N ARG A 94 8.87 -2.64 16.26
CA ARG A 94 9.87 -1.59 16.36
C ARG A 94 11.16 -2.06 15.71
N TYR A 95 11.72 -1.21 14.86
CA TYR A 95 13.00 -1.45 14.23
C TYR A 95 13.87 -0.22 14.37
N GLN A 96 15.10 -0.39 14.83
CA GLN A 96 16.02 0.72 15.07
C GLN A 96 17.04 0.87 13.95
N GLU A 97 17.39 -0.25 13.31
CA GLU A 97 18.38 -0.23 12.25
C GLU A 97 17.73 -0.30 10.89
N ILE A 98 17.76 0.81 10.19
CA ILE A 98 17.18 0.93 8.86
C ILE A 98 18.29 1.32 7.91
N SER A 99 18.48 0.52 6.86
CA SER A 99 19.45 0.83 5.81
C SER A 99 18.74 1.44 4.62
N LYS A 100 19.37 2.43 4.00
CA LYS A 100 18.85 3.00 2.75
C LYS A 100 19.23 2.09 1.60
N PRO A 101 18.48 2.14 0.48
CA PRO A 101 18.88 1.39 -0.72
C PRO A 101 20.29 1.81 -1.14
N PRO A 102 21.12 0.85 -1.62
CA PRO A 102 22.48 1.16 -2.04
C PRO A 102 22.50 2.23 -3.13
N PRO A 103 23.50 3.16 -3.10
CA PRO A 103 23.64 4.16 -4.15
C PRO A 103 23.86 3.48 -5.49
N GLY A 104 23.26 4.04 -6.54
CA GLY A 104 23.44 3.54 -7.91
C GLY A 104 22.54 2.37 -8.27
N VAL A 105 21.81 1.80 -7.32
CA VAL A 105 20.82 0.77 -7.60
C VAL A 105 19.49 1.44 -7.88
N LYS A 106 18.93 1.19 -9.05
CA LYS A 106 17.62 1.72 -9.39
C LYS A 106 16.54 0.92 -8.69
N THR A 107 15.88 1.56 -7.72
CA THR A 107 14.72 0.98 -7.05
C THR A 107 13.52 1.88 -7.27
N PRO A 108 12.30 1.34 -7.25
CA PRO A 108 11.11 2.19 -7.27
C PRO A 108 11.14 3.21 -6.13
N ARG A 109 10.62 4.40 -6.41
CA ARG A 109 10.64 5.52 -5.45
C ARG A 109 9.97 5.18 -4.12
N PHE A 110 9.00 4.29 -4.13
CA PHE A 110 8.26 3.94 -2.92
C PHE A 110 9.02 3.01 -1.99
N TYR A 111 10.12 2.40 -2.42
CA TYR A 111 11.01 1.64 -1.53
C TYR A 111 12.01 2.61 -0.90
N THR A 112 11.89 2.85 0.39
CA THR A 112 12.68 3.88 1.06
C THR A 112 13.72 3.33 2.01
N GLY A 113 13.74 2.02 2.24
CA GLY A 113 14.73 1.42 3.13
C GLY A 113 14.58 -0.08 3.23
N ILE A 114 15.51 -0.67 3.97
CA ILE A 114 15.58 -2.11 4.20
C ILE A 114 15.84 -2.34 5.68
N ILE A 115 15.15 -3.31 6.24
CA ILE A 115 15.36 -3.82 7.59
C ILE A 115 15.76 -5.28 7.49
N VAL A 116 16.79 -5.67 8.21
CA VAL A 116 17.19 -7.09 8.30
C VAL A 116 16.81 -7.58 9.70
N ASP A 117 15.94 -8.58 9.76
CA ASP A 117 15.45 -9.14 11.00
C ASP A 117 15.52 -10.68 10.91
N ASN A 118 16.38 -11.30 11.72
CA ASN A 118 16.56 -12.76 11.71
C ASN A 118 16.76 -13.34 10.31
N GLU A 119 17.68 -12.75 9.55
CA GLU A 119 18.00 -13.15 8.18
C GLU A 119 16.93 -12.85 7.16
N GLN A 120 15.80 -12.27 7.60
CA GLN A 120 14.74 -11.83 6.69
C GLN A 120 14.99 -10.40 6.27
N ILE A 121 14.77 -10.13 4.99
CA ILE A 121 14.86 -8.78 4.44
C ILE A 121 13.46 -8.21 4.36
N ILE A 122 13.25 -7.09 5.04
CA ILE A 122 11.97 -6.38 5.06
C ILE A 122 12.16 -5.07 4.31
N GLN A 123 11.33 -4.85 3.29
CA GLN A 123 11.42 -3.64 2.47
C GLN A 123 10.47 -2.59 3.01
N ILE A 124 10.99 -1.40 3.27
CA ILE A 124 10.16 -0.28 3.75
C ILE A 124 9.51 0.40 2.55
N VAL A 125 8.19 0.53 2.61
CA VAL A 125 7.39 1.14 1.55
C VAL A 125 6.78 2.44 2.06
N GLU A 126 6.82 3.48 1.23
CA GLU A 126 6.12 4.72 1.51
C GLU A 126 4.99 4.87 0.49
N PHE A 127 3.76 4.72 0.95
CA PHE A 127 2.59 4.71 0.07
C PHE A 127 2.40 6.02 -0.69
N SER A 128 2.76 7.15 -0.07
CA SER A 128 2.63 8.46 -0.72
C SER A 128 3.53 8.60 -1.94
N LYS A 129 4.52 7.73 -2.09
CA LYS A 129 5.44 7.76 -3.23
C LYS A 129 5.14 6.73 -4.31
N ILE A 130 4.08 5.95 -4.13
CA ILE A 130 3.68 4.96 -5.15
C ILE A 130 3.20 5.66 -6.41
N PHE A 131 2.44 6.73 -6.26
CA PHE A 131 1.85 7.44 -7.39
C PHE A 131 2.46 8.84 -7.54
N ALA A 132 2.82 9.18 -8.77
CA ALA A 132 3.20 10.55 -9.12
C ALA A 132 1.97 11.46 -9.04
N LYS A 133 2.18 12.77 -8.99
CA LYS A 133 1.08 13.75 -8.91
C LYS A 133 0.05 13.55 -10.02
N LYS A 134 0.50 13.27 -11.22
CA LYS A 134 -0.34 12.99 -12.38
C LYS A 134 -1.27 11.84 -12.13
N GLU A 135 -0.72 10.75 -11.59
CA GLU A 135 -1.50 9.55 -11.27
C GLU A 135 -2.49 9.80 -10.15
N GLN A 136 -2.11 10.58 -9.13
CA GLN A 136 -3.01 10.92 -8.03
C GLN A 136 -4.21 11.72 -8.54
N THR A 137 -3.99 12.60 -9.50
CA THR A 137 -5.08 13.35 -10.14
C THR A 137 -6.04 12.42 -10.87
N VAL A 138 -5.49 11.45 -11.59
CA VAL A 138 -6.30 10.45 -12.29
C VAL A 138 -7.13 9.62 -11.31
N LEU A 139 -6.51 9.19 -10.22
CA LEU A 139 -7.21 8.40 -9.19
C LEU A 139 -8.33 9.19 -8.53
N SER A 140 -8.13 10.47 -8.28
CA SER A 140 -9.15 11.35 -7.73
C SER A 140 -10.35 11.46 -8.66
N ARG A 141 -10.08 11.60 -9.96
CA ARG A 141 -11.13 11.68 -10.97
C ARG A 141 -11.92 10.38 -11.06
N ILE A 142 -11.22 9.25 -11.04
CA ILE A 142 -11.86 7.93 -11.09
C ILE A 142 -12.80 7.75 -9.91
N LEU A 143 -12.36 8.09 -8.71
CA LEU A 143 -13.19 7.98 -7.52
C LEU A 143 -14.42 8.88 -7.62
N LYS A 144 -14.26 10.11 -8.09
CA LYS A 144 -15.34 11.06 -8.25
C LYS A 144 -16.39 10.57 -9.25
N GLU A 145 -15.94 10.02 -10.37
CA GLU A 145 -16.84 9.50 -11.40
C GLU A 145 -17.57 8.24 -10.96
N ALA A 146 -17.03 7.51 -9.99
CA ALA A 146 -17.62 6.28 -9.47
C ALA A 146 -18.72 6.53 -8.42
N GLU A 147 -18.87 7.76 -7.97
CA GLU A 147 -19.89 8.10 -6.97
C GLU A 147 -21.32 8.17 -7.55
#